data_108082f92bce52d9a5adcb231f6be6c9
#
_entry.id   108082f92bce52d9a5adcb231f6be6c9
#
_cell.length_a   1.000
_cell.length_b   1.000
_cell.length_c   1.000
_cell.angle_alpha   90.00
_cell.angle_beta   90.00
_cell.angle_gamma   90.00
#
_symmetry.space_group_name_H-M   'P 1'
#
loop_
_entity.id
_entity.type
_entity.pdbx_description
1 polymer ?
#
loop_
_entity_poly.entity_id
_entity_poly.type
_entity_poly.pdbx_seq_one_letter_code
_entity_poly.pdbx_strand_id
1 'polypeptide(L)'
;MHEFKAKIIQNEKMDAAYVIVPIDIKKEYGRGRLSVHATFDGQPYDGQVVRMGTPDYIIGMRKDIRKKIGKTFGDEITVTLEPRFKEEN
;
A
#
# COMPACT_ATOMS: atom_id res chain seq x y z
N MET A 1 -12.26 -5.01 -5.54
CA MET A 1 -11.23 -5.10 -4.49
C MET A 1 -10.08 -5.97 -4.96
N HIS A 2 -8.86 -5.55 -4.72
CA HIS A 2 -7.68 -6.31 -5.06
C HIS A 2 -7.10 -6.95 -3.81
N GLU A 3 -6.61 -8.16 -3.94
CA GLU A 3 -5.98 -8.83 -2.83
C GLU A 3 -4.71 -9.51 -3.34
N PHE A 4 -3.62 -9.33 -2.62
CA PHE A 4 -2.34 -9.91 -3.03
C PHE A 4 -1.44 -10.06 -1.80
N LYS A 5 -0.38 -10.83 -1.95
CA LYS A 5 0.63 -10.95 -0.91
C LYS A 5 1.85 -10.14 -1.28
N ALA A 6 2.47 -9.55 -0.29
CA ALA A 6 3.64 -8.70 -0.50
C ALA A 6 4.53 -8.74 0.71
N LYS A 7 5.81 -8.47 0.50
CA LYS A 7 6.76 -8.36 1.60
C LYS A 7 6.88 -6.91 2.01
N ILE A 8 7.06 -6.71 3.30
CA ILE A 8 7.29 -5.37 3.85
C ILE A 8 8.72 -4.98 3.52
N ILE A 9 8.88 -3.85 2.82
CA ILE A 9 10.18 -3.38 2.38
C ILE A 9 10.54 -2.13 3.17
N GLN A 10 11.77 -2.09 3.64
CA GLN A 10 12.25 -0.92 4.37
C GLN A 10 12.68 0.17 3.41
N ASN A 11 12.25 1.40 3.69
CA ASN A 11 12.75 2.55 2.96
C ASN A 11 14.15 2.83 3.47
N GLU A 12 15.11 2.92 2.56
CA GLU A 12 16.51 3.02 2.97
C GLU A 12 16.85 4.31 3.69
N LYS A 13 16.05 5.35 3.49
CA LYS A 13 16.40 6.67 4.01
C LYS A 13 15.71 7.00 5.31
N MET A 14 14.77 6.22 5.77
CA MET A 14 14.03 6.53 6.98
C MET A 14 13.43 5.27 7.56
N ASP A 15 13.00 5.35 8.81
CA ASP A 15 12.35 4.22 9.47
C ASP A 15 10.91 4.14 8.98
N ALA A 16 10.75 3.78 7.73
CA ALA A 16 9.47 3.68 7.10
C ALA A 16 9.43 2.41 6.26
N ALA A 17 8.25 1.97 5.94
CA ALA A 17 8.08 0.75 5.18
C ALA A 17 7.06 0.96 4.08
N TYR A 18 7.11 0.11 3.08
CA TYR A 18 6.13 0.11 2.03
C TYR A 18 6.00 -1.29 1.46
N VAL A 19 4.95 -1.51 0.68
CA VAL A 19 4.78 -2.75 -0.08
C VAL A 19 4.58 -2.38 -1.54
N ILE A 20 5.02 -3.25 -2.42
CA ILE A 20 4.84 -3.04 -3.86
C ILE A 20 3.45 -3.52 -4.24
N VAL A 21 2.73 -2.69 -4.99
CA VAL A 21 1.38 -2.98 -5.43
C VAL A 21 1.47 -3.49 -6.87
N PRO A 22 1.14 -4.75 -7.12
CA PRO A 22 1.30 -5.33 -8.44
C PRO A 22 0.11 -5.02 -9.38
N ILE A 23 -0.31 -3.77 -9.40
CA ILE A 23 -1.45 -3.33 -10.18
C ILE A 23 -1.02 -2.07 -10.91
N ASP A 24 -1.31 -2.01 -12.20
CA ASP A 24 -1.02 -0.81 -12.97
C ASP A 24 -2.13 0.20 -12.71
N ILE A 25 -1.91 1.07 -11.76
CA ILE A 25 -2.92 2.02 -11.30
C ILE A 25 -3.34 2.97 -12.42
N LYS A 26 -2.39 3.41 -13.20
CA LYS A 26 -2.71 4.34 -14.28
C LYS A 26 -3.57 3.67 -15.34
N LYS A 27 -3.27 2.42 -15.67
CA LYS A 27 -4.04 1.70 -16.66
C LYS A 27 -5.43 1.36 -16.15
N GLU A 28 -5.54 0.95 -14.89
CA GLU A 28 -6.82 0.54 -14.34
C GLU A 28 -7.72 1.72 -13.99
N TYR A 29 -7.15 2.79 -13.49
CA TYR A 29 -7.92 3.88 -12.92
C TYR A 29 -7.66 5.23 -13.57
N GLY A 30 -6.74 5.29 -14.53
CA GLY A 30 -6.46 6.53 -15.25
C GLY A 30 -5.76 7.59 -14.46
N ARG A 31 -5.11 7.24 -13.35
CA ARG A 31 -4.43 8.22 -12.51
C ARG A 31 -3.11 7.65 -12.03
N GLY A 32 -2.17 8.54 -11.74
CA GLY A 32 -0.87 8.14 -11.23
C GLY A 32 -0.83 7.96 -9.72
N ARG A 33 -1.94 8.22 -9.04
CA ARG A 33 -2.05 8.13 -7.60
C ARG A 33 -3.49 7.76 -7.27
N LEU A 34 -3.68 6.90 -6.29
CA LEU A 34 -5.02 6.43 -5.96
C LEU A 34 -5.16 6.36 -4.45
N SER A 35 -6.19 7.02 -3.93
CA SER A 35 -6.54 6.88 -2.52
C SER A 35 -7.28 5.56 -2.34
N VAL A 36 -6.93 4.82 -1.32
CA VAL A 36 -7.48 3.48 -1.11
C VAL A 36 -7.82 3.24 0.35
N HIS A 37 -8.79 2.35 0.55
CA HIS A 37 -8.97 1.66 1.83
C HIS A 37 -8.20 0.36 1.71
N ALA A 38 -7.22 0.17 2.55
CA ALA A 38 -6.36 -1.01 2.49
C ALA A 38 -6.47 -1.79 3.77
N THR A 39 -6.14 -3.07 3.73
CA THR A 39 -5.88 -3.81 4.94
C THR A 39 -4.53 -4.49 4.79
N PHE A 40 -3.80 -4.57 5.90
CA PHE A 40 -2.55 -5.29 5.99
C PHE A 40 -2.76 -6.41 7.00
N ASP A 41 -2.84 -7.64 6.53
CA ASP A 41 -3.19 -8.81 7.37
C ASP A 41 -4.47 -8.52 8.17
N GLY A 42 -5.44 -7.86 7.52
CA GLY A 42 -6.72 -7.56 8.16
C GLY A 42 -6.76 -6.25 8.92
N GLN A 43 -5.64 -5.58 9.15
CA GLN A 43 -5.62 -4.29 9.85
C GLN A 43 -5.95 -3.16 8.87
N PRO A 44 -7.03 -2.42 9.09
CA PRO A 44 -7.42 -1.37 8.12
C PRO A 44 -6.47 -0.19 8.13
N TYR A 45 -6.30 0.39 6.97
CA TYR A 45 -5.46 1.58 6.82
C TYR A 45 -5.90 2.34 5.57
N ASP A 46 -6.19 3.62 5.71
CA ASP A 46 -6.51 4.47 4.57
C ASP A 46 -5.24 5.16 4.13
N GLY A 47 -4.86 4.96 2.90
CA GLY A 47 -3.64 5.54 2.39
C GLY A 47 -3.74 5.80 0.91
N GLN A 48 -2.58 5.99 0.28
CA GLN A 48 -2.51 6.25 -1.14
C GLN A 48 -1.50 5.33 -1.79
N VAL A 49 -1.87 4.82 -2.95
CA VAL A 49 -0.95 4.11 -3.82
C VAL A 49 -0.30 5.15 -4.71
N VAL A 50 1.03 5.19 -4.74
CA VAL A 50 1.77 6.20 -5.49
C VAL A 50 2.95 5.53 -6.17
N ARG A 51 3.57 6.25 -7.10
CA ARG A 51 4.80 5.81 -7.74
C ARG A 51 5.85 6.85 -7.46
N MET A 52 6.94 6.45 -6.84
CA MET A 52 7.95 7.40 -6.38
C MET A 52 9.27 7.10 -7.04
N GLY A 53 9.38 7.48 -8.31
CA GLY A 53 10.65 7.36 -9.01
C GLY A 53 11.01 5.96 -9.45
N THR A 54 10.10 5.01 -9.35
CA THR A 54 10.32 3.65 -9.81
C THR A 54 9.16 3.25 -10.71
N PRO A 55 9.30 2.20 -11.50
CA PRO A 55 8.17 1.74 -12.31
C PRO A 55 7.05 1.10 -11.49
N ASP A 56 7.32 0.78 -10.23
CA ASP A 56 6.33 0.09 -9.41
C ASP A 56 5.48 1.07 -8.64
N TYR A 57 4.22 0.74 -8.48
CA TYR A 57 3.36 1.45 -7.53
C TYR A 57 3.58 0.88 -6.15
N ILE A 58 3.54 1.74 -5.13
CA ILE A 58 3.76 1.33 -3.76
C ILE A 58 2.70 1.96 -2.87
N ILE A 59 2.49 1.36 -1.70
CA ILE A 59 1.69 1.97 -0.65
C ILE A 59 2.50 1.94 0.63
N GLY A 60 2.58 3.09 1.29
CA GLY A 60 3.34 3.21 2.53
C GLY A 60 2.66 2.43 3.65
N MET A 61 3.46 1.96 4.59
CA MET A 61 2.96 1.18 5.72
C MET A 61 3.51 1.80 6.99
N ARG A 62 2.63 2.34 7.81
CA ARG A 62 3.03 3.08 9.00
C ARG A 62 3.58 2.13 10.06
N LYS A 63 4.43 2.70 10.91
CA LYS A 63 5.06 1.92 11.97
C LYS A 63 4.03 1.33 12.93
N ASP A 64 2.99 2.08 13.26
CA ASP A 64 1.97 1.59 14.18
C ASP A 64 1.18 0.43 13.57
N ILE A 65 1.01 0.38 12.25
CA ILE A 65 0.35 -0.75 11.60
C ILE A 65 1.24 -1.99 11.72
N ARG A 66 2.54 -1.85 11.46
CA ARG A 66 3.46 -2.98 11.60
C ARG A 66 3.43 -3.54 13.01
N LYS A 67 3.36 -2.64 13.99
CA LYS A 67 3.33 -3.04 15.38
C LYS A 67 2.06 -3.80 15.71
N LYS A 68 0.93 -3.32 15.18
CA LYS A 68 -0.35 -3.98 15.46
C LYS A 68 -0.44 -5.39 14.87
N ILE A 69 0.15 -5.61 13.72
CA ILE A 69 0.10 -6.94 13.11
C ILE A 69 1.28 -7.81 13.50
N GLY A 70 2.24 -7.25 14.24
CA GLY A 70 3.38 -8.02 14.73
C GLY A 70 4.35 -8.43 13.65
N LYS A 71 4.48 -7.63 12.59
CA LYS A 71 5.37 -7.95 11.47
C LYS A 71 6.26 -6.77 11.15
N THR A 72 7.37 -7.05 10.50
CA THR A 72 8.34 -6.04 10.18
C THR A 72 8.98 -6.33 8.82
N PHE A 73 10.08 -5.63 8.52
CA PHE A 73 10.73 -5.69 7.22
C PHE A 73 11.05 -7.12 6.85
N GLY A 74 10.73 -7.49 5.62
CA GLY A 74 10.97 -8.83 5.11
C GLY A 74 9.84 -9.81 5.33
N ASP A 75 8.90 -9.50 6.21
CA ASP A 75 7.76 -10.39 6.46
C ASP A 75 6.74 -10.26 5.35
N GLU A 76 6.09 -11.37 5.03
CA GLU A 76 5.04 -11.36 4.01
C GLU A 76 3.69 -11.12 4.66
N ILE A 77 2.88 -10.29 4.03
CA ILE A 77 1.54 -9.99 4.52
C ILE A 77 0.55 -10.11 3.39
N THR A 78 -0.72 -10.22 3.73
CA THR A 78 -1.81 -10.16 2.77
C THR A 78 -2.35 -8.74 2.74
N VAL A 79 -2.39 -8.17 1.56
CA VAL A 79 -2.83 -6.79 1.36
C VAL A 79 -4.11 -6.80 0.55
N THR A 80 -5.11 -6.04 1.01
CA THR A 80 -6.29 -5.78 0.19
C THR A 80 -6.36 -4.30 -0.09
N LEU A 81 -6.84 -3.95 -1.27
CA LEU A 81 -6.98 -2.55 -1.68
C LEU A 81 -8.35 -2.35 -2.29
N GLU A 82 -9.00 -1.28 -1.90
CA GLU A 82 -10.25 -0.86 -2.48
C GLU A 82 -10.17 0.62 -2.78
N PRO A 83 -10.45 1.06 -4.02
CA PRO A 83 -10.36 2.49 -4.34
C PRO A 83 -11.29 3.30 -3.45
N ARG A 84 -10.80 4.44 -3.00
CA ARG A 84 -11.57 5.35 -2.19
C ARG A 84 -11.76 6.62 -3.01
N PHE A 85 -12.79 6.63 -3.85
CA PHE A 85 -13.07 7.79 -4.66
C PHE A 85 -13.80 8.82 -3.81
N LYS A 86 -13.31 10.06 -3.82
CA LYS A 86 -14.03 11.10 -3.17
C LYS A 86 -15.26 11.41 -3.95
N GLU A 87 -16.32 11.63 -3.27
CA GLU A 87 -17.48 12.16 -3.88
C GLU A 87 -17.20 13.53 -4.25
N GLU A 88 -17.32 13.85 -5.44
CA GLU A 88 -17.05 15.13 -5.77
C GLU A 88 -18.18 15.84 -5.74
N ASN A 89 -18.34 16.37 -5.32
CA ASN A 89 -19.47 16.91 -5.36
C ASN A 89 -19.52 18.07 -5.68
#